data_2dc924dcbac59816fabbffa62d6baf29
#
_entry.id   2dc924dcbac59816fabbffa62d6baf29
#
_cell.length_a   1.000
_cell.length_b   1.000
_cell.length_c   1.000
_cell.angle_alpha   90.00
_cell.angle_beta   90.00
_cell.angle_gamma   90.00
#
_symmetry.space_group_name_H-M   'P 1'
#
loop_
_entity.id
_entity.type
_entity.pdbx_description
1 polymer ?
#
loop_
_entity_poly.entity_id
_entity_poly.type
_entity_poly.pdbx_seq_one_letter_code
_entity_poly.pdbx_strand_id
1 'polypeptide(L)'
;HDASVIQTLVSQGFITGELKKGFPAASITNPDNFVSLLYYFGMLTISGMHRGKTKLTIPNLVVQEQLYTYLLNTYNDADLSFSSYEKSELASQLAYDGDWQAYFGYIADCLKTYASQRDKQKGEFFVHGFTLAMTAQNRFYRPISEQDTQAGYVDIFLCPMLDIYSDMTHSYIVELKYACLLYTSDAADERS
;
A
#
# COMPACT_ATOMS: atom_id res chain seq x y z
N HIS A 1 12.06 5.66 8.68
CA HIS A 1 12.75 5.88 7.38
C HIS A 1 12.51 4.70 6.43
N ASP A 2 12.77 3.47 6.85
CA ASP A 2 12.68 2.28 5.98
C ASP A 2 11.24 1.98 5.55
N ALA A 3 10.28 2.09 6.48
CA ALA A 3 8.86 1.95 6.17
C ALA A 3 8.36 3.01 5.18
N SER A 4 8.89 4.24 5.22
CA SER A 4 8.51 5.29 4.28
C SER A 4 8.99 5.02 2.85
N VAL A 5 10.18 4.42 2.70
CA VAL A 5 10.71 4.01 1.39
C VAL A 5 9.84 2.89 0.79
N ILE A 6 9.49 1.88 1.60
CA ILE A 6 8.63 0.79 1.16
C ILE A 6 7.22 1.29 0.86
N GLN A 7 6.68 2.20 1.68
CA GLN A 7 5.39 2.82 1.41
C GLN A 7 5.39 3.59 0.07
N THR A 8 6.44 4.36 -0.21
CA THR A 8 6.59 5.05 -1.50
C THR A 8 6.64 4.05 -2.66
N LEU A 9 7.44 3.01 -2.51
CA LEU A 9 7.58 1.95 -3.51
C LEU A 9 6.25 1.24 -3.80
N VAL A 10 5.49 0.92 -2.76
CA VAL A 10 4.18 0.28 -2.84
C VAL A 10 3.16 1.20 -3.50
N SER A 11 3.10 2.47 -3.10
CA SER A 11 2.10 3.42 -3.58
C SER A 11 2.37 3.94 -4.98
N GLN A 12 3.65 4.21 -5.33
CA GLN A 12 4.04 4.76 -6.64
C GLN A 12 4.48 3.68 -7.64
N GLY A 13 4.67 2.43 -7.19
CA GLY A 13 5.21 1.36 -8.02
C GLY A 13 6.71 1.47 -8.29
N PHE A 14 7.36 2.58 -7.94
CA PHE A 14 8.79 2.78 -8.08
C PHE A 14 9.34 3.77 -7.06
N ILE A 15 10.66 3.71 -6.88
CA ILE A 15 11.44 4.75 -6.20
C ILE A 15 12.60 5.18 -7.10
N THR A 16 13.17 6.35 -6.81
CA THR A 16 14.40 6.80 -7.46
C THR A 16 15.51 6.93 -6.44
N GLY A 17 16.72 6.55 -6.81
CA GLY A 17 17.86 6.65 -5.92
C GLY A 17 19.18 6.41 -6.61
N GLU A 18 20.25 6.69 -5.88
CA GLU A 18 21.60 6.33 -6.27
C GLU A 18 21.99 5.03 -5.60
N LEU A 19 22.43 4.06 -6.41
CA LEU A 19 22.92 2.80 -5.89
C LEU A 19 24.41 2.95 -5.52
N LYS A 20 24.73 2.73 -4.27
CA LYS A 20 26.11 2.68 -3.79
C LYS A 20 26.74 1.37 -4.24
N LYS A 21 27.94 1.43 -4.82
CA LYS A 21 28.66 0.24 -5.34
C LYS A 21 29.11 -0.71 -4.23
N GLY A 22 29.14 -0.23 -3.00
CA GLY A 22 29.50 -1.03 -1.80
C GLY A 22 29.51 -0.14 -0.57
N PHE A 23 29.35 -0.73 0.59
CA PHE A 23 29.50 -0.10 1.90
C PHE A 23 29.96 -1.16 2.92
N PRO A 24 30.68 -0.75 3.99
CA PRO A 24 31.13 -1.66 5.03
C PRO A 24 29.96 -2.36 5.73
N ALA A 25 30.15 -3.61 6.16
CA ALA A 25 29.13 -4.35 6.91
C ALA A 25 28.62 -3.61 8.15
N ALA A 26 29.48 -2.83 8.81
CA ALA A 26 29.10 -1.97 9.93
C ALA A 26 28.08 -0.87 9.56
N SER A 27 27.93 -0.55 8.27
CA SER A 27 27.01 0.48 7.76
C SER A 27 25.70 -0.10 7.20
N ILE A 28 25.43 -1.38 7.39
CA ILE A 28 24.20 -2.05 6.92
C ILE A 28 22.95 -1.39 7.51
N THR A 29 23.01 -1.00 8.79
CA THR A 29 21.89 -0.37 9.49
C THR A 29 21.73 1.14 9.19
N ASN A 30 22.62 1.70 8.37
CA ASN A 30 22.50 3.11 7.98
C ASN A 30 21.32 3.28 7.00
N PRO A 31 20.32 4.13 7.32
CA PRO A 31 19.16 4.38 6.46
C PRO A 31 19.52 4.80 5.03
N ASP A 32 20.65 5.50 4.83
CA ASP A 32 21.12 5.93 3.50
C ASP A 32 21.56 4.75 2.60
N ASN A 33 21.75 3.57 3.18
CA ASN A 33 22.12 2.35 2.45
C ASN A 33 20.91 1.45 2.15
N PHE A 34 19.75 1.76 2.72
CA PHE A 34 18.59 0.87 2.68
C PHE A 34 18.14 0.54 1.26
N VAL A 35 18.06 1.53 0.37
CA VAL A 35 17.68 1.32 -1.06
C VAL A 35 18.70 0.41 -1.76
N SER A 36 20.00 0.63 -1.50
CA SER A 36 21.07 -0.20 -2.06
C SER A 36 21.02 -1.63 -1.52
N LEU A 37 20.70 -1.81 -0.23
CA LEU A 37 20.48 -3.12 0.38
C LEU A 37 19.34 -3.88 -0.28
N LEU A 38 18.19 -3.24 -0.44
CA LEU A 38 17.03 -3.85 -1.12
C LEU A 38 17.39 -4.30 -2.54
N TYR A 39 18.18 -3.50 -3.25
CA TYR A 39 18.64 -3.84 -4.59
C TYR A 39 19.60 -5.06 -4.55
N TYR A 40 20.61 -5.07 -3.67
CA TYR A 40 21.58 -6.17 -3.58
C TYR A 40 20.96 -7.47 -3.07
N PHE A 41 19.90 -7.39 -2.25
CA PHE A 41 19.14 -8.57 -1.85
C PHE A 41 18.10 -9.02 -2.88
N GLY A 42 18.06 -8.38 -4.06
CA GLY A 42 17.13 -8.74 -5.12
C GLY A 42 15.67 -8.34 -4.85
N MET A 43 15.43 -7.48 -3.87
CA MET A 43 14.10 -6.96 -3.56
C MET A 43 13.72 -5.76 -4.45
N LEU A 44 14.68 -5.18 -5.14
CA LEU A 44 14.49 -4.15 -6.16
C LEU A 44 15.25 -4.52 -7.44
N THR A 45 14.75 -4.03 -8.56
CA THR A 45 15.42 -4.11 -9.86
C THR A 45 15.45 -2.75 -10.54
N ILE A 46 16.44 -2.51 -11.39
CA ILE A 46 16.52 -1.28 -12.19
C ILE A 46 15.54 -1.39 -13.35
N SER A 47 14.62 -0.44 -13.45
CA SER A 47 13.61 -0.36 -14.53
C SER A 47 13.84 0.80 -15.49
N GLY A 48 14.94 1.56 -15.34
CA GLY A 48 15.30 2.68 -16.19
C GLY A 48 15.77 3.90 -15.43
N MET A 49 15.52 5.07 -15.99
CA MET A 49 15.87 6.37 -15.41
C MET A 49 14.63 7.24 -15.27
N HIS A 50 14.56 8.02 -14.20
CA HIS A 50 13.53 9.02 -13.99
C HIS A 50 14.18 10.32 -13.50
N ARG A 51 14.03 11.40 -14.25
CA ARG A 51 14.62 12.72 -13.96
C ARG A 51 16.13 12.66 -13.61
N GLY A 52 16.88 11.86 -14.37
CA GLY A 52 18.32 11.71 -14.20
C GLY A 52 18.76 10.81 -13.04
N LYS A 53 17.84 10.18 -12.31
CA LYS A 53 18.11 9.22 -11.23
C LYS A 53 17.71 7.81 -11.65
N THR A 54 18.40 6.80 -11.10
CA THR A 54 18.03 5.40 -11.32
C THR A 54 16.62 5.14 -10.80
N LYS A 55 15.76 4.62 -11.67
CA LYS A 55 14.42 4.16 -11.32
C LYS A 55 14.48 2.70 -10.91
N LEU A 56 13.94 2.40 -9.73
CA LEU A 56 13.94 1.08 -9.10
C LEU A 56 12.51 0.64 -8.85
N THR A 57 12.20 -0.60 -9.20
CA THR A 57 10.87 -1.22 -9.05
C THR A 57 10.97 -2.57 -8.36
N ILE A 58 9.84 -3.09 -7.93
CA ILE A 58 9.70 -4.45 -7.40
C ILE A 58 9.88 -5.44 -8.57
N PRO A 59 10.75 -6.47 -8.46
CA PRO A 59 11.09 -7.33 -9.59
C PRO A 59 9.99 -8.33 -9.97
N ASN A 60 9.19 -8.78 -9.02
CA ASN A 60 8.18 -9.81 -9.23
C ASN A 60 7.13 -9.83 -8.10
N LEU A 61 6.07 -10.64 -8.29
CA LEU A 61 4.95 -10.73 -7.35
C LEU A 61 5.33 -11.31 -5.99
N VAL A 62 6.29 -12.24 -5.93
CA VAL A 62 6.72 -12.84 -4.65
C VAL A 62 7.36 -11.79 -3.76
N VAL A 63 8.25 -10.98 -4.32
CA VAL A 63 8.88 -9.86 -3.59
C VAL A 63 7.84 -8.79 -3.25
N GLN A 64 6.86 -8.55 -4.12
CA GLN A 64 5.76 -7.64 -3.86
C GLN A 64 4.96 -8.05 -2.63
N GLU A 65 4.57 -9.31 -2.51
CA GLU A 65 3.87 -9.84 -1.34
C GLU A 65 4.70 -9.72 -0.07
N GLN A 66 6.00 -9.99 -0.15
CA GLN A 66 6.90 -9.84 1.00
C GLN A 66 6.96 -8.39 1.49
N LEU A 67 7.09 -7.43 0.58
CA LEU A 67 7.14 -6.00 0.93
C LEU A 67 5.80 -5.49 1.47
N TYR A 68 4.69 -5.95 0.92
CA TYR A 68 3.36 -5.62 1.44
C TYR A 68 3.14 -6.20 2.83
N THR A 69 3.53 -7.46 3.05
CA THR A 69 3.49 -8.09 4.37
C THR A 69 4.36 -7.35 5.38
N TYR A 70 5.57 -6.96 4.99
CA TYR A 70 6.45 -6.13 5.83
C TYR A 70 5.77 -4.80 6.20
N LEU A 71 5.19 -4.12 5.22
CA LEU A 71 4.50 -2.84 5.45
C LEU A 71 3.33 -3.00 6.42
N LEU A 72 2.51 -4.03 6.26
CA LEU A 72 1.41 -4.33 7.19
C LEU A 72 1.90 -4.66 8.59
N ASN A 73 2.99 -5.41 8.72
CA ASN A 73 3.58 -5.72 10.02
C ASN A 73 4.06 -4.45 10.74
N THR A 74 4.59 -3.46 10.00
CA THR A 74 4.94 -2.16 10.62
C THR A 74 3.72 -1.39 11.11
N TYR A 75 2.56 -1.64 10.54
CA TYR A 75 1.29 -1.09 11.04
C TYR A 75 0.73 -1.90 12.20
N ASN A 76 0.98 -3.21 12.24
CA ASN A 76 0.48 -4.14 13.24
C ASN A 76 1.16 -3.98 14.61
N ASP A 77 2.38 -3.45 14.68
CA ASP A 77 3.08 -3.11 15.93
C ASP A 77 2.31 -2.07 16.81
N ALA A 78 1.18 -1.58 16.31
CA ALA A 78 0.32 -0.60 16.97
C ALA A 78 -1.01 -1.21 17.52
N ASP A 79 -1.01 -2.44 18.01
CA ASP A 79 -2.20 -3.14 18.59
C ASP A 79 -3.34 -3.44 17.58
N LEU A 80 -3.07 -3.43 16.28
CA LEU A 80 -4.03 -3.88 15.28
C LEU A 80 -3.95 -5.40 15.11
N SER A 81 -4.76 -6.13 15.83
CA SER A 81 -4.93 -7.57 15.60
C SER A 81 -5.83 -7.79 14.39
N PHE A 82 -5.25 -7.98 13.21
CA PHE A 82 -6.00 -8.39 12.02
C PHE A 82 -6.39 -9.86 12.14
N SER A 83 -7.67 -10.14 12.35
CA SER A 83 -8.18 -11.50 12.35
C SER A 83 -7.99 -12.14 10.96
N SER A 84 -7.18 -13.19 10.88
CA SER A 84 -6.94 -13.91 9.62
C SER A 84 -8.21 -14.61 9.11
N TYR A 85 -9.06 -15.08 10.03
CA TYR A 85 -10.33 -15.72 9.68
C TYR A 85 -11.31 -14.70 9.08
N GLU A 86 -11.51 -13.57 9.74
CA GLU A 86 -12.41 -12.50 9.29
C GLU A 86 -11.98 -11.96 7.92
N LYS A 87 -10.70 -11.71 7.72
CA LYS A 87 -10.17 -11.30 6.40
C LYS A 87 -10.45 -12.31 5.30
N SER A 88 -10.30 -13.60 5.59
CA SER A 88 -10.53 -14.66 4.62
C SER A 88 -12.01 -14.76 4.25
N GLU A 89 -12.91 -14.60 5.20
CA GLU A 89 -14.35 -14.61 4.98
C GLU A 89 -14.81 -13.41 4.15
N LEU A 90 -14.41 -12.21 4.55
CA LEU A 90 -14.69 -10.98 3.80
C LEU A 90 -14.13 -11.01 2.38
N ALA A 91 -12.94 -11.60 2.20
CA ALA A 91 -12.36 -11.78 0.87
C ALA A 91 -13.17 -12.72 -0.01
N SER A 92 -13.74 -13.80 0.57
CA SER A 92 -14.62 -14.73 -0.14
C SER A 92 -15.95 -14.07 -0.53
N GLN A 93 -16.55 -13.32 0.39
CA GLN A 93 -17.79 -12.56 0.12
C GLN A 93 -17.59 -11.52 -0.97
N LEU A 94 -16.42 -10.81 -0.96
CA LEU A 94 -16.06 -9.90 -2.04
C LEU A 94 -15.98 -10.64 -3.39
N ALA A 95 -15.34 -11.81 -3.42
CA ALA A 95 -15.07 -12.53 -4.66
C ALA A 95 -16.30 -13.16 -5.30
N TYR A 96 -17.20 -13.71 -4.48
CA TYR A 96 -18.33 -14.53 -4.95
C TYR A 96 -19.69 -13.86 -4.76
N ASP A 97 -19.87 -13.08 -3.70
CA ASP A 97 -21.16 -12.47 -3.38
C ASP A 97 -21.24 -10.99 -3.80
N GLY A 98 -20.08 -10.38 -4.16
CA GLY A 98 -20.01 -8.98 -4.53
C GLY A 98 -20.15 -8.01 -3.34
N ASP A 99 -19.97 -8.50 -2.10
CA ASP A 99 -20.08 -7.68 -0.90
C ASP A 99 -18.81 -6.81 -0.68
N TRP A 100 -18.69 -5.79 -1.50
CA TRP A 100 -17.60 -4.83 -1.41
C TRP A 100 -17.73 -3.93 -0.17
N GLN A 101 -18.94 -3.69 0.34
CA GLN A 101 -19.17 -2.80 1.48
C GLN A 101 -18.59 -3.39 2.76
N ALA A 102 -18.81 -4.68 3.02
CA ALA A 102 -18.23 -5.36 4.17
C ALA A 102 -16.70 -5.38 4.10
N TYR A 103 -16.14 -5.72 2.93
CA TYR A 103 -14.68 -5.82 2.75
C TYR A 103 -13.97 -4.47 2.91
N PHE A 104 -14.40 -3.43 2.17
CA PHE A 104 -13.78 -2.11 2.27
C PHE A 104 -14.16 -1.36 3.54
N GLY A 105 -15.32 -1.66 4.13
CA GLY A 105 -15.69 -1.19 5.46
C GLY A 105 -14.70 -1.66 6.53
N TYR A 106 -14.35 -2.93 6.51
CA TYR A 106 -13.31 -3.49 7.38
C TYR A 106 -11.95 -2.78 7.21
N ILE A 107 -11.50 -2.58 5.97
CA ILE A 107 -10.26 -1.85 5.69
C ILE A 107 -10.32 -0.41 6.23
N ALA A 108 -11.46 0.27 6.03
CA ALA A 108 -11.66 1.64 6.53
C ALA A 108 -11.64 1.72 8.06
N ASP A 109 -12.20 0.74 8.76
CA ASP A 109 -12.20 0.70 10.22
C ASP A 109 -10.80 0.38 10.79
N CYS A 110 -10.06 -0.52 10.15
CA CYS A 110 -8.64 -0.71 10.44
C CYS A 110 -7.83 0.58 10.25
N LEU A 111 -8.08 1.29 9.15
CA LEU A 111 -7.41 2.56 8.86
C LEU A 111 -7.73 3.64 9.89
N LYS A 112 -9.00 3.77 10.31
CA LYS A 112 -9.44 4.71 11.36
C LYS A 112 -8.76 4.39 12.69
N THR A 113 -8.73 3.12 13.09
CA THR A 113 -8.11 2.66 14.33
C THR A 113 -6.63 3.00 14.33
N TYR A 114 -5.94 2.73 13.24
CA TYR A 114 -4.52 3.05 13.09
C TYR A 114 -4.26 4.57 13.08
N ALA A 115 -5.09 5.34 12.38
CA ALA A 115 -4.95 6.80 12.29
C ALA A 115 -5.21 7.51 13.63
N SER A 116 -6.06 6.94 14.50
CA SER A 116 -6.35 7.50 15.83
C SER A 116 -5.19 7.34 16.81
N GLN A 117 -4.32 6.35 16.62
CA GLN A 117 -3.22 6.02 17.52
C GLN A 117 -1.91 6.74 17.21
N ARG A 118 -1.74 7.27 16.02
CA ARG A 118 -0.51 7.93 15.57
C ARG A 118 -0.78 9.27 14.91
N ASP A 119 0.07 10.25 15.20
CA ASP A 119 -0.03 11.66 14.81
C ASP A 119 -0.47 11.92 13.34
N LYS A 120 -1.23 12.99 13.19
CA LYS A 120 -2.06 13.49 12.09
C LYS A 120 -1.37 13.76 10.73
N GLN A 121 -0.19 13.22 10.43
CA GLN A 121 0.53 13.48 9.17
C GLN A 121 0.32 12.42 8.08
N LYS A 122 -0.84 11.79 8.02
CA LYS A 122 -1.09 10.71 7.08
C LYS A 122 -2.03 11.19 5.98
N GLY A 123 -1.44 11.65 4.86
CA GLY A 123 -2.15 12.09 3.67
C GLY A 123 -2.66 10.92 2.80
N GLU A 124 -3.19 11.29 1.64
CA GLU A 124 -3.69 10.39 0.59
C GLU A 124 -2.76 9.20 0.29
N PHE A 125 -1.47 9.46 0.27
CA PHE A 125 -0.41 8.49 0.03
C PHE A 125 -0.38 7.33 1.04
N PHE A 126 -0.67 7.62 2.31
CA PHE A 126 -0.77 6.61 3.35
C PHE A 126 -2.02 5.75 3.15
N VAL A 127 -3.17 6.37 2.88
CA VAL A 127 -4.43 5.66 2.65
C VAL A 127 -4.29 4.70 1.47
N HIS A 128 -3.69 5.16 0.38
CA HIS A 128 -3.42 4.35 -0.80
C HIS A 128 -2.52 3.14 -0.48
N GLY A 129 -1.34 3.38 0.11
CA GLY A 129 -0.39 2.31 0.46
C GLY A 129 -0.96 1.30 1.45
N PHE A 130 -1.73 1.76 2.45
CA PHE A 130 -2.41 0.89 3.41
C PHE A 130 -3.47 0.02 2.73
N THR A 131 -4.36 0.62 1.93
CA THR A 131 -5.40 -0.11 1.20
C THR A 131 -4.79 -1.12 0.24
N LEU A 132 -3.74 -0.75 -0.48
CA LEU A 132 -3.03 -1.63 -1.38
C LEU A 132 -2.41 -2.83 -0.64
N ALA A 133 -1.75 -2.60 0.49
CA ALA A 133 -1.16 -3.66 1.30
C ALA A 133 -2.22 -4.58 1.92
N MET A 134 -3.36 -4.04 2.35
CA MET A 134 -4.49 -4.84 2.86
C MET A 134 -5.12 -5.70 1.75
N THR A 135 -5.35 -5.13 0.57
CA THR A 135 -5.93 -5.85 -0.57
C THR A 135 -4.99 -6.89 -1.16
N ALA A 136 -3.67 -6.70 -1.06
CA ALA A 136 -2.67 -7.67 -1.51
C ALA A 136 -2.68 -8.97 -0.70
N GLN A 137 -3.26 -8.97 0.50
CA GLN A 137 -3.44 -10.19 1.29
C GLN A 137 -4.69 -11.00 0.90
N ASN A 138 -5.48 -10.48 -0.03
CA ASN A 138 -6.62 -11.18 -0.58
C ASN A 138 -6.16 -12.20 -1.63
N ARG A 139 -6.38 -13.50 -1.36
CA ARG A 139 -5.95 -14.58 -2.25
C ARG A 139 -6.67 -14.63 -3.59
N PHE A 140 -7.82 -13.98 -3.72
CA PHE A 140 -8.66 -14.01 -4.92
C PHE A 140 -8.27 -12.93 -5.94
N TYR A 141 -7.63 -11.86 -5.48
CA TYR A 141 -7.29 -10.70 -6.31
C TYR A 141 -5.82 -10.35 -6.21
N ARG A 142 -5.28 -9.92 -7.33
CA ARG A 142 -4.00 -9.23 -7.39
C ARG A 142 -4.27 -7.73 -7.51
N PRO A 143 -3.93 -6.90 -6.52
CA PRO A 143 -4.07 -5.46 -6.63
C PRO A 143 -3.00 -4.90 -7.57
N ILE A 144 -3.42 -4.03 -8.48
CA ILE A 144 -2.55 -3.30 -9.40
C ILE A 144 -2.77 -1.83 -9.12
N SER A 145 -1.68 -1.13 -8.74
CA SER A 145 -1.70 0.30 -8.45
C SER A 145 -1.47 1.11 -9.71
N GLU A 146 -2.09 2.29 -9.79
CA GLU A 146 -1.87 3.32 -10.80
C GLU A 146 -1.91 2.79 -12.25
N GLN A 147 -2.95 2.04 -12.57
CA GLN A 147 -3.11 1.55 -13.93
C GLN A 147 -3.56 2.67 -14.86
N ASP A 148 -2.72 2.99 -15.85
CA ASP A 148 -3.11 3.88 -16.94
C ASP A 148 -4.18 3.18 -17.80
N THR A 149 -5.34 3.80 -17.89
CA THR A 149 -6.41 3.38 -18.78
C THR A 149 -6.62 4.44 -19.84
N GLN A 150 -7.24 4.09 -20.97
CA GLN A 150 -7.56 5.07 -22.02
C GLN A 150 -8.47 6.22 -21.52
N ALA A 151 -9.10 6.05 -20.36
CA ALA A 151 -10.04 7.01 -19.75
C ALA A 151 -9.44 7.76 -18.53
N GLY A 152 -8.21 7.46 -18.11
CA GLY A 152 -7.55 8.06 -16.94
C GLY A 152 -6.83 7.04 -16.06
N TYR A 153 -6.31 7.51 -14.94
CA TYR A 153 -5.62 6.66 -13.96
C TYR A 153 -6.63 6.10 -12.96
N VAL A 154 -6.45 4.84 -12.63
CA VAL A 154 -7.20 4.13 -11.58
C VAL A 154 -6.26 3.93 -10.39
N ASP A 155 -6.70 4.30 -9.19
CA ASP A 155 -5.85 4.18 -7.99
C ASP A 155 -5.49 2.73 -7.70
N ILE A 156 -6.49 1.83 -7.64
CA ILE A 156 -6.27 0.40 -7.45
C ILE A 156 -7.24 -0.39 -8.33
N PHE A 157 -6.72 -1.31 -9.12
CA PHE A 157 -7.50 -2.34 -9.80
C PHE A 157 -7.30 -3.68 -9.11
N LEU A 158 -8.39 -4.31 -8.65
CA LEU A 158 -8.38 -5.66 -8.12
C LEU A 158 -8.57 -6.65 -9.28
N CYS A 159 -7.45 -7.12 -9.83
CA CYS A 159 -7.43 -8.08 -10.93
C CYS A 159 -7.76 -9.48 -10.40
N PRO A 160 -8.88 -10.10 -10.84
CA PRO A 160 -9.25 -11.43 -10.36
C PRO A 160 -8.26 -12.50 -10.86
N MET A 161 -7.92 -13.45 -10.00
CA MET A 161 -7.02 -14.56 -10.33
C MET A 161 -7.81 -15.73 -10.96
N LEU A 162 -8.34 -15.50 -12.17
CA LEU A 162 -9.24 -16.43 -12.87
C LEU A 162 -8.55 -17.73 -13.32
N ASP A 163 -7.22 -17.72 -13.42
CA ASP A 163 -6.40 -18.92 -13.67
C ASP A 163 -6.44 -19.92 -12.51
N ILE A 164 -6.73 -19.44 -11.29
CA ILE A 164 -6.85 -20.27 -10.08
C ILE A 164 -8.32 -20.41 -9.67
N TYR A 165 -9.10 -19.34 -9.73
CA TYR A 165 -10.48 -19.23 -9.28
C TYR A 165 -11.38 -18.85 -10.48
N SER A 166 -11.60 -19.80 -11.39
CA SER A 166 -12.26 -19.56 -12.68
C SER A 166 -13.77 -19.26 -12.58
N ASP A 167 -14.36 -19.50 -11.42
CA ASP A 167 -15.77 -19.26 -11.10
C ASP A 167 -16.06 -17.88 -10.49
N MET A 168 -15.03 -17.06 -10.29
CA MET A 168 -15.22 -15.69 -9.84
C MET A 168 -15.91 -14.83 -10.89
N THR A 169 -16.84 -13.99 -10.44
CA THR A 169 -17.66 -13.16 -11.34
C THR A 169 -17.45 -11.66 -11.16
N HIS A 170 -16.67 -11.24 -10.15
CA HIS A 170 -16.48 -9.84 -9.80
C HIS A 170 -15.03 -9.39 -9.98
N SER A 171 -14.85 -8.17 -10.45
CA SER A 171 -13.60 -7.41 -10.42
C SER A 171 -13.90 -5.99 -9.95
N TYR A 172 -12.92 -5.30 -9.38
CA TYR A 172 -13.16 -4.00 -8.75
C TYR A 172 -12.13 -2.97 -9.19
N ILE A 173 -12.64 -1.77 -9.42
CA ILE A 173 -11.87 -0.54 -9.54
C ILE A 173 -12.12 0.25 -8.27
N VAL A 174 -11.06 0.61 -7.56
CA VAL A 174 -11.13 1.37 -6.31
C VAL A 174 -10.51 2.74 -6.54
N GLU A 175 -11.29 3.78 -6.34
CA GLU A 175 -10.85 5.16 -6.27
C GLU A 175 -10.81 5.61 -4.82
N LEU A 176 -9.70 6.19 -4.38
CA LEU A 176 -9.48 6.65 -3.02
C LEU A 176 -9.53 8.18 -3.00
N LYS A 177 -10.42 8.74 -2.18
CA LYS A 177 -10.51 10.18 -1.97
C LYS A 177 -10.21 10.54 -0.53
N TYR A 178 -9.15 11.30 -0.33
CA TYR A 178 -8.77 11.80 0.98
C TYR A 178 -9.46 13.16 1.22
N ALA A 179 -10.44 13.17 2.13
CA ALA A 179 -11.06 14.42 2.58
C ALA A 179 -10.44 14.84 3.92
N CYS A 180 -9.63 15.90 3.91
CA CYS A 180 -9.18 16.56 5.13
C CYS A 180 -10.27 17.51 5.63
N LEU A 181 -10.99 17.14 6.68
CA LEU A 181 -11.88 18.07 7.39
C LEU A 181 -10.97 19.01 8.22
N LEU A 182 -10.66 20.16 7.66
CA LEU A 182 -10.21 21.30 8.46
C LEU A 182 -11.40 21.74 9.32
N TYR A 183 -11.40 21.37 10.59
CA TYR A 183 -12.25 22.01 11.58
C TYR A 183 -11.81 23.47 11.69
N THR A 184 -12.51 24.36 11.03
CA THR A 184 -12.47 25.79 11.36
C THR A 184 -13.27 25.96 12.64
N SER A 185 -12.60 25.96 13.77
CA SER A 185 -13.16 26.33 15.09
C SER A 185 -13.30 27.84 15.26
N ASP A 186 -13.56 28.59 14.19
CA ASP A 186 -13.65 30.06 14.22
C ASP A 186 -15.07 30.54 13.86
N ALA A 187 -16.09 29.98 14.51
CA ALA A 187 -17.44 30.50 14.37
C ALA A 187 -18.19 30.58 15.71
N ALA A 188 -17.52 30.93 16.80
CA ALA A 188 -18.19 31.08 18.09
C ALA A 188 -17.60 32.19 18.96
N ASP A 189 -17.24 33.36 18.38
CA ASP A 189 -16.92 34.53 19.23
C ASP A 189 -17.19 35.88 18.55
N GLU A 190 -18.35 36.03 17.94
CA GLU A 190 -18.90 37.34 17.60
C GLU A 190 -20.41 37.39 17.91
N ARG A 191 -20.76 37.44 19.19
CA ARG A 191 -21.97 38.05 19.72
C ARG A 191 -21.83 38.30 21.22
N SER A 192 -21.25 39.41 21.56
CA SER A 192 -21.53 40.11 22.82
C SER A 192 -21.54 41.59 22.55
#